data_d67af46a2d1d85b1c7de71c52f3a4c0e
#
_entry.id   d67af46a2d1d85b1c7de71c52f3a4c0e
#
_cell.length_a   1.000
_cell.length_b   1.000
_cell.length_c   1.000
_cell.angle_alpha   90.00
_cell.angle_beta   90.00
_cell.angle_gamma   90.00
#
_symmetry.space_group_name_H-M   'P 1'
#
loop_
_entity.id
_entity.type
_entity.pdbx_description
1 polymer ?
#
loop_
_entity_poly.entity_id
_entity_poly.type
_entity_poly.pdbx_seq_one_letter_code
_entity_poly.pdbx_strand_id
1 'polypeptide(L)'
;SKAVLPAAIVRFEVQPPADATLAPAPIASAAQLALSPDGRRLAFVAARRRGVSQLWVRPLDSVEAQPLPGTDGASFPFWSPDSESLAFFAAGKLKTIDTAGGTPRVLADAATGRGGSWNTDGNIAFAGSINGPLSLVAASGGVVTPLTALDPAEGALSHYFPQFLPDGRHF
;
A
#
# COMPACT_ATOMS: atom_id res chain seq x y z
N SER A 1 23.39 -30.00 13.39
CA SER A 1 22.55 -28.78 13.61
C SER A 1 23.23 -27.64 12.89
N LYS A 2 22.54 -27.11 11.86
CA LYS A 2 23.01 -25.96 11.10
C LYS A 2 22.77 -24.72 11.97
N ALA A 3 23.82 -24.02 12.36
CA ALA A 3 23.70 -22.76 13.10
C ALA A 3 22.99 -21.77 12.23
N VAL A 4 21.79 -21.30 12.65
CA VAL A 4 21.10 -20.20 12.05
C VAL A 4 21.87 -18.93 12.46
N LEU A 5 22.59 -18.34 11.53
CA LEU A 5 23.22 -17.04 11.76
C LEU A 5 22.12 -16.02 12.05
N PRO A 6 22.26 -15.16 13.08
CA PRO A 6 21.31 -14.10 13.33
C PRO A 6 21.22 -13.20 12.10
N ALA A 7 19.99 -12.85 11.70
CA ALA A 7 19.77 -11.93 10.60
C ALA A 7 20.49 -10.61 10.89
N ALA A 8 21.29 -10.13 9.94
CA ALA A 8 21.97 -8.85 10.07
C ALA A 8 20.94 -7.72 10.10
N ILE A 9 21.03 -6.84 11.09
CA ILE A 9 20.22 -5.63 11.14
C ILE A 9 20.75 -4.67 10.07
N VAL A 10 19.95 -4.42 9.04
CA VAL A 10 20.27 -3.43 8.01
C VAL A 10 19.60 -2.10 8.39
N ARG A 11 20.38 -1.03 8.43
CA ARG A 11 19.88 0.33 8.61
C ARG A 11 20.23 1.13 7.38
N PHE A 12 19.25 1.82 6.81
CA PHE A 12 19.47 2.67 5.65
C PHE A 12 18.56 3.90 5.74
N GLU A 13 18.98 4.97 5.12
CA GLU A 13 18.19 6.18 4.96
C GLU A 13 17.55 6.21 3.59
N VAL A 14 16.27 6.59 3.54
CA VAL A 14 15.55 6.80 2.29
C VAL A 14 15.44 8.29 2.04
N GLN A 15 16.24 8.78 1.13
CA GLN A 15 16.11 10.15 0.64
C GLN A 15 15.22 10.17 -0.60
N PRO A 16 14.29 11.13 -0.72
CA PRO A 16 13.57 11.34 -1.96
C PRO A 16 14.54 11.78 -3.06
N PRO A 17 14.18 11.63 -4.34
CA PRO A 17 14.94 12.22 -5.43
C PRO A 17 15.18 13.72 -5.23
N ALA A 18 16.28 14.26 -5.73
CA ALA A 18 16.73 15.64 -5.47
C ALA A 18 15.70 16.73 -5.83
N ASP A 19 14.81 16.43 -6.78
CA ASP A 19 13.72 17.31 -7.24
C ASP A 19 12.36 17.01 -6.61
N ALA A 20 12.30 16.10 -5.62
CA ALA A 20 11.07 15.65 -4.98
C ALA A 20 11.16 15.74 -3.45
N THR A 21 9.99 15.73 -2.80
CA THR A 21 9.85 15.64 -1.35
C THR A 21 8.89 14.50 -1.01
N LEU A 22 9.14 13.79 0.08
CA LEU A 22 8.21 12.78 0.57
C LEU A 22 6.86 13.45 0.84
N ALA A 23 5.79 12.87 0.34
CA ALA A 23 4.46 13.41 0.57
C ALA A 23 4.03 13.15 2.02
N PRO A 24 3.43 14.14 2.69
CA PRO A 24 2.84 13.91 3.99
C PRO A 24 1.71 12.88 3.88
N ALA A 25 1.56 12.03 4.89
CA ALA A 25 0.41 11.15 4.95
C ALA A 25 -0.88 11.98 5.11
N PRO A 26 -2.00 11.56 4.48
CA PRO A 26 -3.30 12.18 4.73
C PRO A 26 -3.73 12.18 6.19
N ILE A 27 -3.12 11.31 7.00
CA ILE A 27 -3.22 11.29 8.46
C ILE A 27 -1.83 11.17 9.07
N ALA A 28 -1.56 11.90 10.13
CA ALA A 28 -0.23 12.08 10.72
C ALA A 28 0.44 10.80 11.24
N SER A 29 -0.32 9.73 11.46
CA SER A 29 0.18 8.45 12.02
C SER A 29 0.42 7.36 11.00
N ALA A 30 0.23 7.61 9.71
CA ALA A 30 0.35 6.58 8.68
C ALA A 30 1.58 6.76 7.80
N ALA A 31 2.28 5.68 7.54
CA ALA A 31 3.41 5.67 6.64
C ALA A 31 2.94 5.75 5.17
N GLN A 32 3.63 6.58 4.38
CA GLN A 32 3.46 6.67 2.93
C GLN A 32 4.55 5.86 2.20
N LEU A 33 4.95 4.75 2.81
CA LEU A 33 5.97 3.86 2.28
C LEU A 33 5.63 2.40 2.59
N ALA A 34 6.09 1.49 1.74
CA ALA A 34 5.93 0.06 1.90
C ALA A 34 7.15 -0.69 1.34
N LEU A 35 7.70 -1.62 2.13
CA LEU A 35 8.75 -2.53 1.69
C LEU A 35 8.10 -3.70 0.94
N SER A 36 8.68 -4.12 -0.19
CA SER A 36 8.21 -5.30 -0.92
C SER A 36 8.38 -6.57 -0.10
N PRO A 37 7.51 -7.58 -0.25
CA PRO A 37 7.61 -8.86 0.46
C PRO A 37 8.94 -9.58 0.28
N ASP A 38 9.57 -9.46 -0.90
CA ASP A 38 10.90 -10.01 -1.19
C ASP A 38 12.06 -9.22 -0.54
N GLY A 39 11.76 -8.08 0.10
CA GLY A 39 12.75 -7.22 0.76
C GLY A 39 13.69 -6.47 -0.17
N ARG A 40 13.39 -6.38 -1.47
CA ARG A 40 14.31 -5.80 -2.47
C ARG A 40 13.94 -4.41 -2.94
N ARG A 41 12.69 -3.99 -2.78
CA ARG A 41 12.17 -2.73 -3.30
C ARG A 41 11.40 -1.97 -2.23
N LEU A 42 11.51 -0.65 -2.26
CA LEU A 42 10.73 0.26 -1.45
C LEU A 42 9.80 1.06 -2.35
N ALA A 43 8.50 1.01 -2.07
CA ALA A 43 7.52 1.93 -2.63
C ALA A 43 7.28 3.07 -1.66
N PHE A 44 7.16 4.29 -2.15
CA PHE A 44 6.84 5.46 -1.34
C PHE A 44 6.09 6.52 -2.16
N VAL A 45 5.46 7.45 -1.46
CA VAL A 45 4.76 8.57 -2.10
C VAL A 45 5.62 9.82 -1.98
N ALA A 46 5.91 10.44 -3.11
CA ALA A 46 6.64 11.71 -3.17
C ALA A 46 6.06 12.62 -4.25
N ALA A 47 6.24 13.92 -4.07
CA ALA A 47 5.84 14.95 -5.02
C ALA A 47 7.06 15.70 -5.53
N ARG A 48 7.17 15.90 -6.85
CA ARG A 48 8.11 16.84 -7.43
C ARG A 48 7.73 18.27 -7.07
N ARG A 49 8.69 19.19 -7.14
CA ARG A 49 8.43 20.62 -6.90
C ARG A 49 7.25 21.09 -7.76
N ARG A 50 6.21 21.62 -7.10
CA ARG A 50 4.95 22.10 -7.71
C ARG A 50 4.16 21.02 -8.49
N GLY A 51 4.47 19.73 -8.26
CA GLY A 51 3.75 18.60 -8.82
C GLY A 51 2.78 17.98 -7.83
N VAL A 52 1.93 17.08 -8.34
CA VAL A 52 1.09 16.22 -7.51
C VAL A 52 1.92 15.05 -6.95
N SER A 53 1.48 14.48 -5.83
CA SER A 53 2.09 13.29 -5.27
C SER A 53 1.88 12.09 -6.21
N GLN A 54 2.90 11.25 -6.33
CA GLN A 54 2.89 10.01 -7.12
C GLN A 54 3.55 8.89 -6.33
N LEU A 55 3.33 7.64 -6.75
CA LEU A 55 4.12 6.51 -6.29
C LEU A 55 5.49 6.55 -6.95
N TRP A 56 6.49 6.18 -6.15
CA TRP A 56 7.87 5.95 -6.56
C TRP A 56 8.30 4.57 -6.09
N VAL A 57 9.11 3.89 -6.88
CA VAL A 57 9.70 2.61 -6.51
C VAL A 57 11.22 2.75 -6.60
N ARG A 58 11.91 2.28 -5.56
CA ARG A 58 13.37 2.25 -5.47
C ARG A 58 13.86 0.84 -5.14
N PRO A 59 14.71 0.21 -5.98
CA PRO A 59 15.46 -0.96 -5.57
C PRO A 59 16.36 -0.63 -4.37
N LEU A 60 16.50 -1.54 -3.40
CA LEU A 60 17.33 -1.28 -2.21
C LEU A 60 18.83 -1.34 -2.49
N ASP A 61 19.24 -1.95 -3.60
CA ASP A 61 20.60 -1.96 -4.12
C ASP A 61 20.93 -0.74 -5.00
N SER A 62 19.99 0.20 -5.16
CA SER A 62 20.14 1.44 -5.93
C SER A 62 19.79 2.65 -5.08
N VAL A 63 20.39 3.79 -5.40
CA VAL A 63 20.01 5.10 -4.85
C VAL A 63 18.93 5.80 -5.69
N GLU A 64 18.69 5.30 -6.90
CA GLU A 64 17.73 5.89 -7.83
C GLU A 64 16.33 5.34 -7.60
N ALA A 65 15.36 6.23 -7.51
CA ALA A 65 13.95 5.91 -7.48
C ALA A 65 13.28 6.31 -8.79
N GLN A 66 12.32 5.51 -9.24
CA GLN A 66 11.55 5.77 -10.45
C GLN A 66 10.10 6.09 -10.09
N PRO A 67 9.53 7.18 -10.63
CA PRO A 67 8.09 7.45 -10.48
C PRO A 67 7.28 6.46 -11.30
N LEU A 68 6.11 6.08 -10.79
CA LEU A 68 5.13 5.29 -11.54
C LEU A 68 4.10 6.25 -12.18
N PRO A 69 4.11 6.43 -13.51
CA PRO A 69 3.16 7.29 -14.20
C PRO A 69 1.71 6.85 -13.97
N GLY A 70 0.79 7.81 -13.94
CA GLY A 70 -0.64 7.55 -13.75
C GLY A 70 -1.07 7.33 -12.28
N THR A 71 -0.13 7.48 -11.34
CA THR A 71 -0.41 7.33 -9.91
C THR A 71 -0.61 8.67 -9.18
N ASP A 72 -1.08 9.69 -9.89
CA ASP A 72 -1.30 11.02 -9.35
C ASP A 72 -2.27 11.00 -8.16
N GLY A 73 -1.90 11.68 -7.09
CA GLY A 73 -2.67 11.73 -5.84
C GLY A 73 -2.62 10.43 -5.03
N ALA A 74 -1.67 9.53 -5.32
CA ALA A 74 -1.53 8.27 -4.60
C ALA A 74 -1.31 8.46 -3.10
N SER A 75 -1.85 7.52 -2.32
CA SER A 75 -1.65 7.40 -0.88
C SER A 75 -1.74 5.95 -0.43
N PHE A 76 -1.12 5.65 0.73
CA PHE A 76 -1.15 4.35 1.41
C PHE A 76 -0.83 3.18 0.48
N PRO A 77 0.37 3.15 -0.15
CA PRO A 77 0.76 2.03 -0.99
C PRO A 77 0.95 0.74 -0.20
N PHE A 78 0.61 -0.39 -0.81
CA PHE A 78 0.93 -1.71 -0.30
C PHE A 78 1.16 -2.69 -1.46
N TRP A 79 2.02 -3.68 -1.22
CA TRP A 79 2.49 -4.60 -2.23
C TRP A 79 1.57 -5.80 -2.43
N SER A 80 1.59 -6.33 -3.66
CA SER A 80 1.16 -7.71 -3.92
C SER A 80 2.15 -8.71 -3.28
N PRO A 81 1.72 -9.92 -2.93
CA PRO A 81 2.58 -10.93 -2.30
C PRO A 81 3.79 -11.36 -3.13
N ASP A 82 3.68 -11.30 -4.46
CA ASP A 82 4.75 -11.60 -5.41
C ASP A 82 5.73 -10.45 -5.61
N SER A 83 5.49 -9.31 -4.98
CA SER A 83 6.28 -8.08 -5.12
C SER A 83 6.23 -7.44 -6.51
N GLU A 84 5.33 -7.82 -7.41
CA GLU A 84 5.30 -7.31 -8.78
C GLU A 84 4.34 -6.14 -8.98
N SER A 85 3.32 -6.03 -8.11
CA SER A 85 2.30 -4.97 -8.20
C SER A 85 2.18 -4.18 -6.91
N LEU A 86 1.65 -2.97 -7.04
CA LEU A 86 1.27 -2.10 -5.93
C LEU A 86 -0.23 -1.82 -5.98
N ALA A 87 -0.86 -1.84 -4.82
CA ALA A 87 -2.17 -1.26 -4.61
C ALA A 87 -2.03 0.06 -3.87
N PHE A 88 -2.91 1.01 -4.14
CA PHE A 88 -2.89 2.37 -3.59
C PHE A 88 -4.26 3.04 -3.71
N PHE A 89 -4.44 4.12 -2.98
CA PHE A 89 -5.65 4.95 -3.09
C PHE A 89 -5.34 6.23 -3.83
N ALA A 90 -6.21 6.60 -4.78
CA ALA A 90 -6.14 7.87 -5.49
C ALA A 90 -7.50 8.23 -6.08
N ALA A 91 -7.86 9.52 -6.01
CA ALA A 91 -9.13 10.05 -6.55
C ALA A 91 -10.37 9.29 -6.06
N GLY A 92 -10.40 8.92 -4.77
CA GLY A 92 -11.53 8.22 -4.17
C GLY A 92 -11.70 6.76 -4.60
N LYS A 93 -10.64 6.13 -5.11
CA LYS A 93 -10.63 4.75 -5.60
C LYS A 93 -9.47 3.97 -5.01
N LEU A 94 -9.67 2.67 -4.81
CA LEU A 94 -8.60 1.68 -4.69
C LEU A 94 -8.17 1.27 -6.10
N LYS A 95 -6.88 1.34 -6.36
CA LYS A 95 -6.26 1.04 -7.66
C LYS A 95 -5.10 0.08 -7.50
N THR A 96 -4.75 -0.62 -8.58
CA THR A 96 -3.52 -1.40 -8.70
C THR A 96 -2.72 -0.97 -9.92
N ILE A 97 -1.40 -1.14 -9.84
CA ILE A 97 -0.46 -0.89 -10.93
C ILE A 97 0.68 -1.90 -10.85
N ASP A 98 1.16 -2.36 -12.01
CA ASP A 98 2.40 -3.13 -12.11
C ASP A 98 3.62 -2.23 -11.84
N THR A 99 4.63 -2.73 -11.14
CA THR A 99 5.86 -1.96 -10.87
C THR A 99 6.73 -1.74 -12.10
N ALA A 100 6.53 -2.52 -13.16
CA ALA A 100 7.11 -2.28 -14.48
C ALA A 100 6.45 -1.09 -15.21
N GLY A 101 5.34 -0.56 -14.66
CA GLY A 101 4.58 0.55 -15.23
C GLY A 101 3.30 0.10 -15.91
N GLY A 102 2.64 1.02 -16.60
CA GLY A 102 1.37 0.77 -17.28
C GLY A 102 0.25 1.68 -16.77
N THR A 103 -0.98 1.34 -17.14
CA THR A 103 -2.17 2.10 -16.71
C THR A 103 -2.73 1.52 -15.42
N PRO A 104 -2.89 2.33 -14.35
CA PRO A 104 -3.52 1.86 -13.13
C PRO A 104 -4.94 1.37 -13.37
N ARG A 105 -5.26 0.22 -12.79
CA ARG A 105 -6.60 -0.37 -12.84
C ARG A 105 -7.38 -0.03 -11.58
N VAL A 106 -8.62 0.40 -11.74
CA VAL A 106 -9.55 0.64 -10.63
C VAL A 106 -10.13 -0.70 -10.17
N LEU A 107 -10.11 -0.95 -8.87
CA LEU A 107 -10.71 -2.14 -8.25
C LEU A 107 -12.00 -1.83 -7.51
N ALA A 108 -12.06 -0.73 -6.78
CA ALA A 108 -13.18 -0.39 -5.91
C ALA A 108 -13.30 1.11 -5.66
N ASP A 109 -14.47 1.53 -5.20
CA ASP A 109 -14.67 2.83 -4.58
C ASP A 109 -14.04 2.87 -3.19
N ALA A 110 -13.33 3.95 -2.88
CA ALA A 110 -12.64 4.15 -1.63
C ALA A 110 -12.49 5.64 -1.34
N ALA A 111 -13.61 6.30 -1.05
CA ALA A 111 -13.72 7.77 -0.97
C ALA A 111 -12.66 8.40 -0.05
N THR A 112 -12.32 7.73 1.04
CA THR A 112 -11.30 8.18 2.00
C THR A 112 -10.47 6.98 2.49
N GLY A 113 -9.84 6.28 1.56
CA GLY A 113 -9.09 5.06 1.85
C GLY A 113 -8.09 5.19 3.01
N ARG A 114 -7.97 4.12 3.81
CA ARG A 114 -7.14 4.05 5.02
C ARG A 114 -6.41 2.71 5.11
N GLY A 115 -5.55 2.47 4.13
CA GLY A 115 -4.72 1.27 4.09
C GLY A 115 -5.42 0.03 3.60
N GLY A 116 -4.62 -0.95 3.24
CA GLY A 116 -5.04 -2.25 2.76
C GLY A 116 -3.91 -3.26 2.87
N SER A 117 -4.25 -4.51 2.66
CA SER A 117 -3.32 -5.64 2.62
C SER A 117 -3.76 -6.63 1.56
N TRP A 118 -2.80 -7.26 0.90
CA TRP A 118 -3.02 -8.18 -0.20
C TRP A 118 -2.47 -9.56 0.18
N ASN A 119 -3.30 -10.61 0.09
CA ASN A 119 -2.89 -11.96 0.42
C ASN A 119 -2.50 -12.79 -0.80
N THR A 120 -1.92 -13.97 -0.55
CA THR A 120 -1.47 -14.91 -1.60
C THR A 120 -2.61 -15.54 -2.40
N ASP A 121 -3.84 -15.51 -1.88
CA ASP A 121 -5.03 -16.00 -2.58
C ASP A 121 -5.57 -14.97 -3.58
N GLY A 122 -4.91 -13.82 -3.73
CA GLY A 122 -5.29 -12.76 -4.64
C GLY A 122 -6.44 -11.88 -4.12
N ASN A 123 -6.66 -11.84 -2.81
CA ASN A 123 -7.67 -10.98 -2.19
C ASN A 123 -7.01 -9.75 -1.54
N ILE A 124 -7.70 -8.62 -1.63
CA ILE A 124 -7.30 -7.36 -1.01
C ILE A 124 -8.32 -6.98 0.05
N ALA A 125 -7.89 -6.96 1.31
CA ALA A 125 -8.61 -6.34 2.41
C ALA A 125 -8.28 -4.86 2.46
N PHE A 126 -9.26 -3.98 2.57
CA PHE A 126 -9.03 -2.53 2.58
C PHE A 126 -10.07 -1.76 3.38
N ALA A 127 -9.68 -0.60 3.88
CA ALA A 127 -10.59 0.38 4.46
C ALA A 127 -10.92 1.43 3.40
N GLY A 128 -12.14 1.42 2.89
CA GLY A 128 -12.58 2.32 1.82
C GLY A 128 -13.04 3.70 2.30
N SER A 129 -13.34 3.84 3.59
CA SER A 129 -13.80 5.10 4.19
C SER A 129 -13.25 5.30 5.61
N ILE A 130 -13.36 6.53 6.12
CA ILE A 130 -12.98 6.88 7.51
C ILE A 130 -13.98 6.37 8.55
N ASN A 131 -15.15 5.98 8.13
CA ASN A 131 -16.18 5.40 9.00
C ASN A 131 -16.71 4.15 8.33
N GLY A 132 -16.57 3.02 8.99
CA GLY A 132 -17.11 1.77 8.46
C GLY A 132 -16.20 0.55 8.66
N PRO A 133 -16.70 -0.61 8.25
CA PRO A 133 -15.96 -1.86 8.30
C PRO A 133 -14.89 -1.95 7.21
N LEU A 134 -14.06 -2.98 7.30
CA LEU A 134 -13.18 -3.38 6.20
C LEU A 134 -14.01 -4.03 5.08
N SER A 135 -13.49 -3.88 3.87
CA SER A 135 -14.02 -4.51 2.67
C SER A 135 -13.01 -5.47 2.06
N LEU A 136 -13.48 -6.42 1.29
CA LEU A 136 -12.68 -7.38 0.52
C LEU A 136 -13.01 -7.25 -0.96
N VAL A 137 -11.98 -7.30 -1.80
CA VAL A 137 -12.12 -7.37 -3.26
C VAL A 137 -11.04 -8.28 -3.84
N ALA A 138 -11.37 -9.02 -4.90
CA ALA A 138 -10.34 -9.77 -5.61
C ALA A 138 -9.38 -8.81 -6.34
N ALA A 139 -8.10 -9.12 -6.35
CA ALA A 139 -7.11 -8.34 -7.07
C ALA A 139 -7.36 -8.33 -8.60
N SER A 140 -8.06 -9.32 -9.12
CA SER A 140 -8.57 -9.34 -10.49
C SER A 140 -9.74 -8.37 -10.73
N GLY A 141 -10.27 -7.73 -9.69
CA GLY A 141 -11.49 -6.93 -9.71
C GLY A 141 -12.74 -7.78 -9.46
N GLY A 142 -13.89 -7.13 -9.45
CA GLY A 142 -15.17 -7.81 -9.23
C GLY A 142 -15.98 -7.20 -8.09
N VAL A 143 -16.80 -8.01 -7.43
CA VAL A 143 -17.70 -7.54 -6.38
C VAL A 143 -16.93 -7.25 -5.11
N VAL A 144 -17.16 -6.07 -4.54
CA VAL A 144 -16.67 -5.70 -3.20
C VAL A 144 -17.63 -6.27 -2.15
N THR A 145 -17.09 -6.97 -1.18
CA THR A 145 -17.88 -7.56 -0.07
C THR A 145 -17.43 -7.00 1.27
N PRO A 146 -18.33 -6.84 2.25
CA PRO A 146 -17.94 -6.55 3.63
C PRO A 146 -17.05 -7.66 4.18
N LEU A 147 -15.94 -7.30 4.85
CA LEU A 147 -15.01 -8.23 5.48
C LEU A 147 -15.21 -8.30 6.99
N THR A 148 -15.50 -7.16 7.62
CA THR A 148 -15.76 -7.06 9.06
C THR A 148 -17.12 -6.41 9.31
N ALA A 149 -17.62 -6.56 10.53
CA ALA A 149 -18.75 -5.79 11.03
C ALA A 149 -18.28 -4.93 12.22
N LEU A 150 -18.86 -3.73 12.35
CA LEU A 150 -18.62 -2.90 13.53
C LEU A 150 -19.58 -3.36 14.65
N ASP A 151 -19.07 -3.44 15.86
CA ASP A 151 -19.93 -3.68 17.04
C ASP A 151 -20.30 -2.33 17.68
N PRO A 152 -21.57 -1.92 17.58
CA PRO A 152 -22.04 -0.68 18.21
C PRO A 152 -21.91 -0.69 19.73
N ALA A 153 -21.92 -1.87 20.37
CA ALA A 153 -21.78 -2.01 21.83
C ALA A 153 -20.35 -1.67 22.30
N GLU A 154 -19.35 -1.87 21.45
CA GLU A 154 -17.94 -1.50 21.71
C GLU A 154 -17.63 -0.04 21.35
N GLY A 155 -18.58 0.69 20.77
CA GLY A 155 -18.38 2.06 20.32
C GLY A 155 -17.41 2.17 19.13
N ALA A 156 -17.14 1.07 18.44
CA ALA A 156 -16.27 1.05 17.27
C ALA A 156 -16.93 1.82 16.12
N LEU A 157 -16.23 2.84 15.60
CA LEU A 157 -16.72 3.65 14.48
C LEU A 157 -16.10 3.22 13.15
N SER A 158 -14.98 2.48 13.18
CA SER A 158 -14.23 2.13 11.97
C SER A 158 -13.12 1.11 12.24
N HIS A 159 -12.75 0.39 11.19
CA HIS A 159 -11.55 -0.45 11.14
C HIS A 159 -10.61 0.10 10.06
N TYR A 160 -9.29 0.18 10.36
CA TYR A 160 -8.27 0.72 9.46
C TYR A 160 -7.04 -0.18 9.37
N PHE A 161 -6.25 0.02 8.33
CA PHE A 161 -4.93 -0.58 8.15
C PHE A 161 -4.91 -2.09 8.38
N PRO A 162 -5.76 -2.85 7.67
CA PRO A 162 -5.72 -4.29 7.77
C PRO A 162 -4.34 -4.80 7.37
N GLN A 163 -3.88 -5.86 8.03
CA GLN A 163 -2.65 -6.54 7.69
C GLN A 163 -2.88 -8.04 7.75
N PHE A 164 -2.82 -8.72 6.60
CA PHE A 164 -2.85 -10.17 6.59
C PHE A 164 -1.63 -10.74 7.30
N LEU A 165 -1.86 -11.75 8.13
CA LEU A 165 -0.80 -12.55 8.71
C LEU A 165 -0.16 -13.46 7.64
N PRO A 166 1.02 -14.06 7.93
CA PRO A 166 1.74 -14.88 6.94
C PRO A 166 0.95 -16.09 6.40
N ASP A 167 -0.09 -16.51 7.10
CA ASP A 167 -0.99 -17.58 6.65
C ASP A 167 -1.98 -17.12 5.55
N GLY A 168 -2.06 -15.82 5.29
CA GLY A 168 -2.92 -15.21 4.28
C GLY A 168 -4.42 -15.25 4.59
N ARG A 169 -4.82 -15.74 5.78
CA ARG A 169 -6.22 -15.93 6.17
C ARG A 169 -6.66 -15.07 7.35
N HIS A 170 -5.77 -14.89 8.32
CA HIS A 170 -6.02 -14.02 9.46
C HIS A 170 -5.46 -12.63 9.19
N PHE A 171 -6.06 -11.60 9.80
CA PHE A 171 -5.66 -10.19 9.67
C PHE A 171 -6.01 -9.40 10.93
#